data_51e8d836afd0c7c940e3accd18bc7bcd
#
_entry.id   51e8d836afd0c7c940e3accd18bc7bcd
#
_cell.length_a   1.000
_cell.length_b   1.000
_cell.length_c   1.000
_cell.angle_alpha   90.00
_cell.angle_beta   90.00
_cell.angle_gamma   90.00
#
_symmetry.space_group_name_H-M   'P 1'
#
loop_
_entity.id
_entity.type
_entity.pdbx_description
1 polymer ?
#
loop_
_entity_poly.entity_id
_entity_poly.type
_entity_poly.pdbx_seq_one_letter_code
_entity_poly.pdbx_strand_id
1 'polypeptide(L)'
;MKRKYLLFYILLLFRSIPVSAGWQRPVTNYTRHTYKAGNQNWSIQQHDNGWIYVANNKGLLEFDGVEWNTYPIHNAKTRAVKVGHDGRIYIGGMEQFGYFTPNRLGGLEYTCLSDSLSPNVNVGVIWNILLDGDRVYFQSDRRFFYWEEGSVKKIDYSSEIYTSLILRNKLYITSTEGLLMLNGTEFISVLGSLEIGATVKVGGLLPHQDSLLMVTRDN
;
A
#
# COMPACT_ATOMS: atom_id res chain seq x y z
N MET A 1 -10.04 -56.46 42.35
CA MET A 1 -9.18 -55.27 42.44
C MET A 1 -8.44 -54.92 41.07
N LYS A 2 -8.00 -55.87 40.32
CA LYS A 2 -7.18 -55.61 39.07
C LYS A 2 -7.93 -54.86 37.94
N ARG A 3 -9.25 -54.96 37.82
CA ARG A 3 -10.04 -54.28 36.75
C ARG A 3 -10.18 -52.76 36.92
N LYS A 4 -10.14 -52.23 38.16
CA LYS A 4 -10.23 -50.77 38.42
C LYS A 4 -8.96 -50.02 38.06
N TYR A 5 -7.81 -50.65 38.19
CA TYR A 5 -6.53 -50.05 37.84
C TYR A 5 -6.30 -50.03 36.32
N LEU A 6 -6.83 -50.99 35.57
CA LEU A 6 -6.75 -51.03 34.14
C LEU A 6 -7.48 -49.84 33.49
N LEU A 7 -8.67 -49.49 33.98
CA LEU A 7 -9.44 -48.32 33.53
C LEU A 7 -8.72 -47.00 33.83
N PHE A 8 -8.05 -46.92 34.99
CA PHE A 8 -7.27 -45.76 35.40
C PHE A 8 -6.03 -45.55 34.49
N TYR A 9 -5.34 -46.61 34.10
CA TYR A 9 -4.21 -46.56 33.18
C TYR A 9 -4.65 -46.21 31.76
N ILE A 10 -5.80 -46.67 31.30
CA ILE A 10 -6.35 -46.30 29.98
C ILE A 10 -6.72 -44.81 29.95
N LEU A 11 -7.31 -44.26 31.03
CA LEU A 11 -7.63 -42.84 31.16
C LEU A 11 -6.37 -41.95 31.22
N LEU A 12 -5.28 -42.41 31.81
CA LEU A 12 -3.99 -41.71 31.85
C LEU A 12 -3.30 -41.68 30.47
N LEU A 13 -3.44 -42.72 29.66
CA LEU A 13 -2.90 -42.80 28.32
C LEU A 13 -3.59 -41.81 27.34
N PHE A 14 -4.88 -41.50 27.58
CA PHE A 14 -5.59 -40.50 26.77
C PHE A 14 -5.19 -39.04 27.08
N ARG A 15 -4.52 -38.76 28.19
CA ARG A 15 -4.04 -37.42 28.53
C ARG A 15 -2.73 -37.02 27.88
N SER A 16 -2.04 -37.95 27.25
CA SER A 16 -0.70 -37.70 26.70
C SER A 16 -0.63 -37.63 25.17
N ILE A 17 -1.78 -37.56 24.51
CA ILE A 17 -1.77 -37.24 23.07
C ILE A 17 -1.82 -35.71 22.91
N PRO A 18 -0.71 -35.02 22.58
CA PRO A 18 -0.79 -33.63 22.19
C PRO A 18 -1.56 -33.59 20.86
N VAL A 19 -2.85 -33.27 20.93
CA VAL A 19 -3.58 -32.88 19.70
C VAL A 19 -3.04 -31.54 19.29
N SER A 20 -1.97 -31.58 18.52
CA SER A 20 -1.53 -30.42 17.74
C SER A 20 -2.55 -30.23 16.61
N ALA A 21 -3.67 -29.63 16.95
CA ALA A 21 -4.59 -29.09 15.96
C ALA A 21 -3.89 -27.90 15.30
N GLY A 22 -3.05 -28.17 14.32
CA GLY A 22 -2.53 -27.15 13.44
C GLY A 22 -3.72 -26.51 12.73
N TRP A 23 -4.16 -25.36 13.22
CA TRP A 23 -5.15 -24.54 12.55
C TRP A 23 -4.51 -24.02 11.25
N GLN A 24 -4.64 -24.80 10.19
CA GLN A 24 -4.36 -24.27 8.87
C GLN A 24 -5.47 -23.28 8.54
N ARG A 25 -5.10 -22.01 8.45
CA ARG A 25 -6.04 -20.99 7.97
C ARG A 25 -6.49 -21.37 6.56
N PRO A 26 -7.79 -21.36 6.28
CA PRO A 26 -8.27 -21.64 4.94
C PRO A 26 -7.63 -20.63 3.96
N VAL A 27 -7.05 -21.14 2.88
CA VAL A 27 -6.48 -20.33 1.81
C VAL A 27 -7.40 -20.41 0.60
N THR A 28 -7.89 -19.26 0.16
CA THR A 28 -8.65 -19.13 -1.09
C THR A 28 -7.76 -18.51 -2.16
N ASN A 29 -7.60 -19.19 -3.28
CA ASN A 29 -6.82 -18.68 -4.40
C ASN A 29 -7.75 -18.06 -5.45
N TYR A 30 -7.66 -16.73 -5.65
CA TYR A 30 -8.40 -16.01 -6.66
C TYR A 30 -7.55 -15.87 -7.93
N THR A 31 -7.96 -16.56 -9.00
CA THR A 31 -7.30 -16.47 -10.29
C THR A 31 -7.82 -15.28 -11.10
N ARG A 32 -7.09 -14.88 -12.16
CA ARG A 32 -7.57 -13.83 -13.07
C ARG A 32 -8.93 -14.15 -13.72
N HIS A 33 -9.28 -15.41 -13.84
CA HIS A 33 -10.61 -15.81 -14.34
C HIS A 33 -11.70 -15.53 -13.32
N THR A 34 -11.37 -15.57 -12.03
CA THR A 34 -12.30 -15.24 -10.95
C THR A 34 -12.56 -13.73 -10.89
N TYR A 35 -11.52 -12.91 -10.88
CA TYR A 35 -11.67 -11.45 -10.78
C TYR A 35 -11.76 -10.73 -12.15
N LYS A 36 -11.72 -11.46 -13.28
CA LYS A 36 -11.96 -10.99 -14.66
C LYS A 36 -11.21 -9.74 -15.09
N ALA A 37 -9.98 -9.57 -14.62
CA ALA A 37 -9.16 -8.39 -14.90
C ALA A 37 -7.74 -8.75 -15.39
N GLY A 38 -6.79 -7.79 -15.33
CA GLY A 38 -5.41 -8.00 -15.71
C GLY A 38 -4.69 -8.97 -14.78
N ASN A 39 -3.63 -9.60 -15.25
CA ASN A 39 -2.84 -10.57 -14.50
C ASN A 39 -1.81 -9.93 -13.53
N GLN A 40 -1.65 -8.61 -13.55
CA GLN A 40 -0.73 -7.90 -12.66
C GLN A 40 -1.50 -7.09 -11.64
N ASN A 41 -1.33 -7.45 -10.38
CA ASN A 41 -1.80 -6.76 -9.19
C ASN A 41 -0.58 -6.14 -8.52
N TRP A 42 -0.61 -4.84 -8.26
CA TRP A 42 0.56 -4.06 -7.82
C TRP A 42 0.49 -3.65 -6.36
N SER A 43 -0.69 -3.33 -5.89
CA SER A 43 -0.94 -2.87 -4.52
C SER A 43 -2.29 -3.38 -4.05
N ILE A 44 -2.40 -3.70 -2.78
CA ILE A 44 -3.60 -4.19 -2.13
C ILE A 44 -3.84 -3.43 -0.83
N GLN A 45 -5.09 -3.08 -0.56
CA GLN A 45 -5.52 -2.46 0.68
C GLN A 45 -6.83 -3.09 1.15
N GLN A 46 -6.98 -3.22 2.45
CA GLN A 46 -8.23 -3.59 3.07
C GLN A 46 -8.85 -2.37 3.74
N HIS A 47 -10.14 -2.16 3.51
CA HIS A 47 -10.96 -1.17 4.20
C HIS A 47 -11.46 -1.74 5.54
N ASP A 48 -11.83 -0.86 6.47
CA ASP A 48 -12.30 -1.25 7.81
C ASP A 48 -13.58 -2.09 7.79
N ASN A 49 -14.38 -1.98 6.73
CA ASN A 49 -15.56 -2.82 6.49
C ASN A 49 -15.22 -4.25 6.01
N GLY A 50 -13.93 -4.57 5.85
CA GLY A 50 -13.43 -5.86 5.36
C GLY A 50 -13.26 -5.96 3.84
N TRP A 51 -13.75 -4.99 3.07
CA TRP A 51 -13.59 -4.97 1.61
C TRP A 51 -12.13 -4.82 1.21
N ILE A 52 -11.76 -5.41 0.07
CA ILE A 52 -10.39 -5.40 -0.44
C ILE A 52 -10.36 -4.64 -1.75
N TYR A 53 -9.41 -3.72 -1.85
CA TYR A 53 -9.13 -2.93 -3.06
C TYR A 53 -7.77 -3.27 -3.61
N VAL A 54 -7.67 -3.45 -4.94
CA VAL A 54 -6.42 -3.84 -5.61
C VAL A 54 -6.17 -2.93 -6.80
N ALA A 55 -4.96 -2.37 -6.87
CA ALA A 55 -4.47 -1.70 -8.07
C ALA A 55 -4.05 -2.74 -9.10
N ASN A 56 -4.78 -2.82 -10.20
CA ASN A 56 -4.59 -3.78 -11.29
C ASN A 56 -4.33 -3.06 -12.62
N ASN A 57 -3.63 -3.68 -13.55
CA ASN A 57 -3.39 -3.11 -14.88
C ASN A 57 -4.67 -2.70 -15.65
N LYS A 58 -5.83 -3.16 -15.24
CA LYS A 58 -7.14 -2.80 -15.83
C LYS A 58 -7.89 -1.70 -15.06
N GLY A 59 -7.34 -1.26 -13.93
CA GLY A 59 -7.96 -0.25 -13.07
C GLY A 59 -8.03 -0.70 -11.61
N LEU A 60 -9.03 -0.25 -10.88
CA LEU A 60 -9.30 -0.67 -9.52
C LEU A 60 -10.11 -1.96 -9.51
N LEU A 61 -9.68 -2.95 -8.74
CA LEU A 61 -10.52 -4.09 -8.36
C LEU A 61 -11.04 -3.88 -6.95
N GLU A 62 -12.28 -4.26 -6.75
CA GLU A 62 -12.97 -4.27 -5.46
C GLU A 62 -13.49 -5.68 -5.19
N PHE A 63 -13.29 -6.16 -3.96
CA PHE A 63 -13.84 -7.42 -3.48
C PHE A 63 -14.61 -7.19 -2.18
N ASP A 64 -15.90 -7.48 -2.19
CA ASP A 64 -16.81 -7.27 -1.05
C ASP A 64 -16.87 -8.46 -0.07
N GLY A 65 -16.11 -9.52 -0.34
CA GLY A 65 -16.14 -10.79 0.37
C GLY A 65 -16.84 -11.90 -0.42
N VAL A 66 -17.58 -11.56 -1.45
CA VAL A 66 -18.37 -12.49 -2.31
C VAL A 66 -18.00 -12.29 -3.78
N GLU A 67 -18.07 -11.07 -4.27
CA GLU A 67 -17.93 -10.74 -5.70
C GLU A 67 -16.77 -9.78 -5.95
N TRP A 68 -16.22 -9.89 -7.17
CA TRP A 68 -15.20 -8.99 -7.69
C TRP A 68 -15.79 -8.01 -8.69
N ASN A 69 -15.62 -6.72 -8.42
CA ASN A 69 -15.94 -5.64 -9.34
C ASN A 69 -14.67 -5.02 -9.91
N THR A 70 -14.71 -4.62 -11.17
CA THR A 70 -13.61 -3.93 -11.85
C THR A 70 -14.06 -2.55 -12.29
N TYR A 71 -13.32 -1.53 -11.86
CA TYR A 71 -13.54 -0.14 -12.24
C TYR A 71 -12.37 0.31 -13.12
N PRO A 72 -12.55 0.34 -14.45
CA PRO A 72 -11.48 0.72 -15.37
C PRO A 72 -11.16 2.20 -15.26
N ILE A 73 -9.87 2.53 -15.39
CA ILE A 73 -9.40 3.89 -15.55
C ILE A 73 -8.86 4.03 -16.98
N HIS A 74 -9.42 4.98 -17.71
CA HIS A 74 -9.06 5.17 -19.11
C HIS A 74 -7.59 5.58 -19.24
N ASN A 75 -6.84 4.90 -20.14
CA ASN A 75 -5.44 5.13 -20.43
C ASN A 75 -4.45 4.99 -19.25
N ALA A 76 -4.87 4.51 -18.08
CA ALA A 76 -3.98 4.33 -16.94
C ALA A 76 -3.82 2.85 -16.55
N LYS A 77 -2.57 2.44 -16.37
CA LYS A 77 -2.23 1.17 -15.69
C LYS A 77 -1.94 1.52 -14.23
N THR A 78 -2.83 1.11 -13.33
CA THR A 78 -2.70 1.46 -11.91
C THR A 78 -1.57 0.70 -11.23
N ARG A 79 -0.95 1.33 -10.24
CA ARG A 79 0.20 0.81 -9.48
C ARG A 79 -0.01 0.88 -7.98
N ALA A 80 -0.66 1.93 -7.50
CA ALA A 80 -0.86 2.19 -6.09
C ALA A 80 -2.34 2.35 -5.77
N VAL A 81 -2.78 1.82 -4.64
CA VAL A 81 -4.10 2.04 -4.05
C VAL A 81 -3.96 2.32 -2.57
N LYS A 82 -4.76 3.24 -2.05
CA LYS A 82 -4.82 3.58 -0.64
C LYS A 82 -6.23 3.93 -0.24
N VAL A 83 -6.73 3.30 0.82
CA VAL A 83 -8.03 3.65 1.42
C VAL A 83 -7.83 4.82 2.35
N GLY A 84 -8.57 5.90 2.13
CA GLY A 84 -8.56 7.10 2.97
C GLY A 84 -9.49 6.98 4.16
N HIS A 85 -9.18 7.72 5.23
CA HIS A 85 -10.08 7.84 6.41
C HIS A 85 -11.39 8.57 6.08
N ASP A 86 -11.42 9.30 4.97
CA ASP A 86 -12.58 10.00 4.42
C ASP A 86 -13.49 9.10 3.56
N GLY A 87 -13.19 7.80 3.50
CA GLY A 87 -13.92 6.82 2.71
C GLY A 87 -13.62 6.83 1.21
N ARG A 88 -12.69 7.69 0.74
CA ARG A 88 -12.22 7.67 -0.64
C ARG A 88 -11.20 6.56 -0.85
N ILE A 89 -11.23 5.97 -2.02
CA ILE A 89 -10.22 4.99 -2.45
C ILE A 89 -9.27 5.71 -3.42
N TYR A 90 -8.15 6.16 -2.91
CA TYR A 90 -7.12 6.83 -3.70
C TYR A 90 -6.39 5.83 -4.58
N ILE A 91 -6.13 6.21 -5.83
CA ILE A 91 -5.47 5.36 -6.81
C ILE A 91 -4.50 6.17 -7.67
N GLY A 92 -3.41 5.54 -8.03
CA GLY A 92 -2.40 6.12 -8.90
C GLY A 92 -1.81 5.10 -9.86
N GLY A 93 -1.35 5.57 -11.00
CA GLY A 93 -0.76 4.73 -12.04
C GLY A 93 0.06 5.52 -13.02
N MET A 94 0.08 5.08 -14.28
CA MET A 94 0.81 5.76 -15.35
C MET A 94 0.08 7.05 -15.74
N GLU A 95 0.76 8.19 -15.62
CA GLU A 95 0.31 9.54 -16.00
C GLU A 95 -0.99 10.02 -15.36
N GLN A 96 -1.56 9.25 -14.41
CA GLN A 96 -2.80 9.61 -13.75
C GLN A 96 -2.82 9.24 -12.27
N PHE A 97 -3.52 10.06 -11.48
CA PHE A 97 -3.90 9.76 -10.11
C PHE A 97 -5.21 10.48 -9.75
N GLY A 98 -5.89 9.93 -8.77
CA GLY A 98 -7.18 10.45 -8.31
C GLY A 98 -7.77 9.56 -7.23
N TYR A 99 -9.08 9.57 -7.13
CA TYR A 99 -9.80 8.75 -6.16
C TYR A 99 -11.14 8.26 -6.69
N PHE A 100 -11.63 7.21 -6.08
CA PHE A 100 -13.00 6.73 -6.24
C PHE A 100 -13.85 7.09 -5.02
N THR A 101 -15.11 7.38 -5.28
CA THR A 101 -16.16 7.55 -4.26
C THR A 101 -17.38 6.71 -4.61
N PRO A 102 -18.16 6.25 -3.61
CA PRO A 102 -19.43 5.59 -3.88
C PRO A 102 -20.38 6.50 -4.65
N ASN A 103 -21.02 5.95 -5.68
CA ASN A 103 -22.06 6.63 -6.42
C ASN A 103 -23.47 6.20 -5.93
N ARG A 104 -24.51 6.87 -6.42
CA ARG A 104 -25.91 6.59 -6.02
C ARG A 104 -26.43 5.22 -6.47
N LEU A 105 -25.74 4.54 -7.36
CA LEU A 105 -26.13 3.25 -7.92
C LEU A 105 -25.44 2.07 -7.21
N GLY A 106 -24.67 2.33 -6.15
CA GLY A 106 -23.98 1.31 -5.38
C GLY A 106 -22.61 0.90 -5.94
N GLY A 107 -22.14 1.54 -7.02
CA GLY A 107 -20.80 1.37 -7.55
C GLY A 107 -19.86 2.50 -7.15
N LEU A 108 -18.69 2.55 -7.77
CA LEU A 108 -17.69 3.60 -7.57
C LEU A 108 -17.60 4.52 -8.79
N GLU A 109 -17.39 5.81 -8.54
CA GLU A 109 -17.14 6.83 -9.56
C GLU A 109 -15.74 7.41 -9.38
N TYR A 110 -14.99 7.54 -10.48
CA TYR A 110 -13.61 8.03 -10.48
C TYR A 110 -13.56 9.55 -10.70
N THR A 111 -12.80 10.22 -9.84
CA THR A 111 -12.41 11.63 -10.00
C THR A 111 -10.91 11.69 -10.28
N CYS A 112 -10.53 12.20 -11.46
CA CYS A 112 -9.13 12.39 -11.84
C CYS A 112 -8.60 13.70 -11.24
N LEU A 113 -7.65 13.62 -10.32
CA LEU A 113 -6.99 14.79 -9.73
C LEU A 113 -5.91 15.35 -10.65
N SER A 114 -5.23 14.49 -11.40
CA SER A 114 -4.14 14.92 -12.30
C SER A 114 -4.63 15.78 -13.46
N ASP A 115 -5.92 15.76 -13.80
CA ASP A 115 -6.50 16.64 -14.84
C ASP A 115 -6.46 18.13 -14.46
N SER A 116 -6.31 18.43 -13.17
CA SER A 116 -6.14 19.82 -12.69
C SER A 116 -4.73 20.38 -12.91
N LEU A 117 -3.78 19.53 -13.27
CA LEU A 117 -2.40 19.94 -13.54
C LEU A 117 -2.28 20.61 -14.90
N SER A 118 -1.27 21.47 -15.04
CA SER A 118 -0.92 22.02 -16.34
C SER A 118 -0.58 20.91 -17.36
N PRO A 119 -0.99 21.02 -18.63
CA PRO A 119 -0.75 19.98 -19.65
C PRO A 119 0.73 19.60 -19.87
N ASN A 120 1.64 20.48 -19.46
CA ASN A 120 3.09 20.25 -19.59
C ASN A 120 3.70 19.50 -18.39
N VAL A 121 2.89 19.16 -17.38
CA VAL A 121 3.37 18.44 -16.21
C VAL A 121 3.34 16.94 -16.52
N ASN A 122 4.51 16.36 -16.67
CA ASN A 122 4.64 14.90 -16.73
C ASN A 122 4.42 14.32 -15.33
N VAL A 123 3.39 13.51 -15.16
CA VAL A 123 3.06 12.87 -13.89
C VAL A 123 4.01 11.70 -13.63
N GLY A 124 4.37 10.96 -14.65
CA GLY A 124 5.13 9.72 -14.55
C GLY A 124 4.29 8.58 -13.99
N VAL A 125 4.94 7.66 -13.32
CA VAL A 125 4.28 6.49 -12.69
C VAL A 125 4.12 6.74 -11.19
N ILE A 126 2.88 6.71 -10.71
CA ILE A 126 2.61 6.81 -9.26
C ILE A 126 2.81 5.44 -8.61
N TRP A 127 3.86 5.31 -7.81
CA TRP A 127 4.25 4.07 -7.15
C TRP A 127 3.72 3.90 -5.73
N ASN A 128 3.49 5.02 -5.04
CA ASN A 128 3.02 4.99 -3.66
C ASN A 128 2.03 6.12 -3.39
N ILE A 129 1.13 5.89 -2.43
CA ILE A 129 0.15 6.86 -1.95
C ILE A 129 0.26 6.89 -0.42
N LEU A 130 0.42 8.08 0.14
CA LEU A 130 0.59 8.29 1.57
C LEU A 130 -0.47 9.26 2.08
N LEU A 131 -0.99 8.99 3.27
CA LEU A 131 -1.98 9.82 3.95
C LEU A 131 -1.32 10.52 5.14
N ASP A 132 -1.52 11.83 5.24
CA ASP A 132 -1.04 12.68 6.33
C ASP A 132 -2.15 13.65 6.76
N GLY A 133 -3.00 13.22 7.67
CA GLY A 133 -4.22 13.93 8.00
C GLY A 133 -5.11 14.08 6.77
N ASP A 134 -5.45 15.32 6.41
CA ASP A 134 -6.28 15.66 5.25
C ASP A 134 -5.46 15.74 3.93
N ARG A 135 -4.14 15.63 4.02
CA ARG A 135 -3.24 15.66 2.87
C ARG A 135 -2.99 14.27 2.33
N VAL A 136 -3.06 14.12 1.01
CA VAL A 136 -2.77 12.88 0.32
C VAL A 136 -1.63 13.10 -0.65
N TYR A 137 -0.54 12.36 -0.44
CA TYR A 137 0.64 12.39 -1.31
C TYR A 137 0.58 11.25 -2.32
N PHE A 138 0.92 11.58 -3.57
CA PHE A 138 1.11 10.64 -4.69
C PHE A 138 2.58 10.71 -5.11
N GLN A 139 3.33 9.65 -4.83
CA GLN A 139 4.75 9.55 -5.15
C GLN A 139 4.95 9.04 -6.56
N SER A 140 5.69 9.78 -7.38
CA SER A 140 6.26 9.27 -8.63
C SER A 140 7.78 9.05 -8.50
N ASP A 141 8.46 8.75 -9.61
CA ASP A 141 9.90 8.45 -9.61
C ASP A 141 10.77 9.61 -9.09
N ARG A 142 10.37 10.86 -9.34
CA ARG A 142 11.18 12.06 -9.03
C ARG A 142 10.40 13.21 -8.44
N ARG A 143 9.15 12.99 -8.01
CA ARG A 143 8.32 14.05 -7.45
C ARG A 143 7.20 13.47 -6.61
N PHE A 144 6.64 14.36 -5.79
CA PHE A 144 5.36 14.16 -5.15
C PHE A 144 4.35 15.12 -5.73
N PHE A 145 3.15 14.62 -5.95
CA PHE A 145 1.96 15.44 -5.99
C PHE A 145 1.25 15.30 -4.66
N TYR A 146 0.65 16.36 -4.16
CA TYR A 146 -0.21 16.22 -3.00
C TYR A 146 -1.50 16.98 -3.21
N TRP A 147 -2.57 16.35 -2.76
CA TRP A 147 -3.89 16.93 -2.75
C TRP A 147 -4.22 17.38 -1.34
N GLU A 148 -4.64 18.64 -1.21
CA GLU A 148 -4.97 19.30 0.03
C GLU A 148 -5.97 20.42 -0.25
N GLU A 149 -7.06 20.51 0.53
CA GLU A 149 -8.05 21.58 0.42
C GLU A 149 -8.60 21.78 -1.01
N GLY A 150 -8.81 20.69 -1.74
CA GLY A 150 -9.36 20.72 -3.11
C GLY A 150 -8.38 21.13 -4.19
N SER A 151 -7.11 21.34 -3.88
CA SER A 151 -6.06 21.70 -4.84
C SER A 151 -4.95 20.66 -4.93
N VAL A 152 -4.38 20.50 -6.13
CA VAL A 152 -3.19 19.67 -6.37
C VAL A 152 -1.97 20.54 -6.45
N LYS A 153 -0.96 20.21 -5.66
CA LYS A 153 0.35 20.87 -5.67
C LYS A 153 1.44 19.82 -5.94
N LYS A 154 2.64 20.26 -6.30
CA LYS A 154 3.78 19.35 -6.56
C LYS A 154 5.01 19.75 -5.77
N ILE A 155 5.84 18.76 -5.47
CA ILE A 155 7.20 18.89 -4.93
C ILE A 155 8.11 18.12 -5.87
N ASP A 156 8.98 18.83 -6.57
CA ASP A 156 9.98 18.22 -7.45
C ASP A 156 11.21 17.80 -6.64
N TYR A 157 11.82 16.68 -7.05
CA TYR A 157 13.07 16.19 -6.47
C TYR A 157 14.05 15.84 -7.59
N SER A 158 15.33 16.15 -7.39
CA SER A 158 16.36 16.05 -8.45
C SER A 158 16.74 14.62 -8.79
N SER A 159 16.63 13.70 -7.83
CA SER A 159 17.06 12.31 -7.95
C SER A 159 15.87 11.35 -7.91
N GLU A 160 16.14 10.07 -8.19
CA GLU A 160 15.13 9.02 -8.13
C GLU A 160 14.71 8.71 -6.68
N ILE A 161 13.41 8.62 -6.45
CA ILE A 161 12.83 8.26 -5.16
C ILE A 161 12.53 6.77 -5.16
N TYR A 162 13.20 6.01 -4.28
CA TYR A 162 13.02 4.56 -4.22
C TYR A 162 11.81 4.15 -3.40
N THR A 163 11.62 4.78 -2.23
CA THR A 163 10.47 4.52 -1.36
C THR A 163 10.19 5.73 -0.48
N SER A 164 8.99 5.77 0.06
CA SER A 164 8.55 6.83 0.97
C SER A 164 7.64 6.28 2.06
N LEU A 165 7.64 6.96 3.19
CA LEU A 165 6.71 6.66 4.27
C LEU A 165 6.46 7.91 5.13
N ILE A 166 5.32 7.94 5.83
CA ILE A 166 5.04 8.94 6.86
C ILE A 166 5.22 8.30 8.22
N LEU A 167 6.05 8.94 9.05
CA LEU A 167 6.25 8.60 10.46
C LEU A 167 6.17 9.87 11.30
N ARG A 168 5.29 9.88 12.32
CA ARG A 168 5.10 11.02 13.22
C ARG A 168 4.85 12.34 12.45
N ASN A 169 3.94 12.30 11.48
CA ASN A 169 3.55 13.43 10.62
C ASN A 169 4.73 14.04 9.84
N LYS A 170 5.76 13.24 9.55
CA LYS A 170 6.88 13.63 8.69
C LYS A 170 7.02 12.67 7.54
N LEU A 171 7.14 13.21 6.33
CA LEU A 171 7.39 12.43 5.12
C LEU A 171 8.88 12.16 4.99
N TYR A 172 9.22 10.89 4.93
CA TYR A 172 10.59 10.41 4.67
C TYR A 172 10.64 9.77 3.30
N ILE A 173 11.75 9.95 2.61
CA ILE A 173 12.05 9.28 1.34
C ILE A 173 13.44 8.65 1.40
N THR A 174 13.66 7.65 0.56
CA THR A 174 15.00 7.16 0.23
C THR A 174 15.31 7.40 -1.22
N SER A 175 16.55 7.76 -1.49
CA SER A 175 17.08 8.03 -2.83
C SER A 175 18.54 7.63 -2.92
N THR A 176 19.21 7.97 -4.03
CA THR A 176 20.67 7.87 -4.14
C THR A 176 21.42 8.73 -3.12
N GLU A 177 20.77 9.72 -2.55
CA GLU A 177 21.34 10.63 -1.54
C GLU A 177 21.10 10.14 -0.10
N GLY A 178 20.56 8.93 0.07
CA GLY A 178 20.27 8.33 1.37
C GLY A 178 18.85 8.54 1.85
N LEU A 179 18.67 8.66 3.16
CA LEU A 179 17.40 8.95 3.82
C LEU A 179 17.23 10.46 3.98
N LEU A 180 16.14 10.98 3.43
CA LEU A 180 15.78 12.39 3.51
C LEU A 180 14.40 12.55 4.17
N MET A 181 14.15 13.74 4.69
CA MET A 181 12.88 14.13 5.29
C MET A 181 12.39 15.43 4.64
N LEU A 182 11.09 15.50 4.37
CA LEU A 182 10.45 16.71 3.85
C LEU A 182 10.40 17.78 4.97
N ASN A 183 10.93 18.95 4.66
CA ASN A 183 10.84 20.15 5.47
C ASN A 183 10.30 21.31 4.63
N GLY A 184 9.04 21.67 4.85
CA GLY A 184 8.32 22.59 3.96
C GLY A 184 8.12 21.99 2.58
N THR A 185 8.82 22.51 1.57
CA THR A 185 8.80 22.03 0.18
C THR A 185 10.13 21.40 -0.28
N GLU A 186 11.10 21.25 0.62
CA GLU A 186 12.44 20.75 0.33
C GLU A 186 12.74 19.48 1.11
N PHE A 187 13.48 18.56 0.48
CA PHE A 187 13.99 17.36 1.14
C PHE A 187 15.36 17.65 1.74
N ILE A 188 15.50 17.41 3.05
CA ILE A 188 16.76 17.57 3.78
C ILE A 188 17.26 16.21 4.26
N SER A 189 18.58 16.03 4.27
CA SER A 189 19.22 14.81 4.76
C SER A 189 18.95 14.59 6.25
N VAL A 190 18.59 13.37 6.59
CA VAL A 190 18.52 12.94 7.99
C VAL A 190 19.94 12.71 8.49
N LEU A 191 20.25 13.18 9.69
CA LEU A 191 21.58 13.07 10.29
C LEU A 191 22.07 11.60 10.28
N GLY A 192 23.30 11.37 9.79
CA GLY A 192 23.90 10.04 9.65
C GLY A 192 23.45 9.24 8.42
N SER A 193 22.51 9.73 7.63
CA SER A 193 22.00 8.98 6.47
C SER A 193 22.90 8.99 5.25
N LEU A 194 23.78 9.97 5.12
CA LEU A 194 24.74 10.06 4.00
C LEU A 194 25.77 8.94 4.01
N GLU A 195 26.12 8.43 5.20
CA GLU A 195 27.04 7.29 5.35
C GLU A 195 26.42 5.98 4.82
N ILE A 196 25.10 5.89 4.82
CA ILE A 196 24.34 4.71 4.36
C ILE A 196 24.02 4.84 2.86
N GLY A 197 23.64 6.03 2.40
CA GLY A 197 23.01 6.23 1.08
C GLY A 197 23.94 6.09 -0.12
N ALA A 198 25.24 6.34 0.04
CA ALA A 198 26.18 6.31 -1.07
C ALA A 198 26.52 4.88 -1.57
N THR A 199 26.27 3.86 -0.76
CA THR A 199 26.71 2.48 -1.02
C THR A 199 25.57 1.45 -1.06
N VAL A 200 24.37 1.81 -0.58
CA VAL A 200 23.30 0.84 -0.36
C VAL A 200 21.99 1.34 -0.92
N LYS A 201 21.39 0.59 -1.84
CA LYS A 201 20.03 0.83 -2.32
C LYS A 201 19.02 0.46 -1.22
N VAL A 202 18.28 1.45 -0.72
CA VAL A 202 17.20 1.18 0.24
C VAL A 202 15.94 0.81 -0.51
N GLY A 203 15.55 -0.45 -0.45
CA GLY A 203 14.37 -0.98 -1.13
C GLY A 203 13.06 -0.86 -0.35
N GLY A 204 13.12 -0.51 0.94
CA GLY A 204 11.94 -0.37 1.78
C GLY A 204 12.20 0.39 3.07
N LEU A 205 11.16 1.07 3.55
CA LEU A 205 11.11 1.71 4.86
C LEU A 205 9.93 1.15 5.63
N LEU A 206 10.15 0.74 6.87
CA LEU A 206 9.11 0.22 7.75
C LEU A 206 9.17 0.95 9.09
N PRO A 207 8.03 1.36 9.64
CA PRO A 207 7.98 1.88 10.99
C PRO A 207 8.22 0.73 11.98
N HIS A 208 9.09 0.93 12.95
CA HIS A 208 9.32 -0.02 14.03
C HIS A 208 9.42 0.73 15.37
N GLN A 209 8.36 0.66 16.17
CA GLN A 209 8.22 1.44 17.40
C GLN A 209 8.50 2.95 17.14
N ASP A 210 9.55 3.50 17.75
CA ASP A 210 9.97 4.88 17.61
C ASP A 210 11.06 5.09 16.55
N SER A 211 11.38 4.05 15.77
CA SER A 211 12.48 4.00 14.82
C SER A 211 12.02 3.65 13.42
N LEU A 212 12.88 3.87 12.45
CA LEU A 212 12.72 3.40 11.07
C LEU A 212 13.60 2.17 10.83
N LEU A 213 13.00 1.11 10.36
CA LEU A 213 13.71 -0.04 9.81
C LEU A 213 13.89 0.15 8.30
N MET A 214 15.14 0.18 7.85
CA MET A 214 15.48 0.22 6.43
C MET A 214 15.77 -1.18 5.92
N VAL A 215 15.10 -1.56 4.85
CA VAL A 215 15.40 -2.79 4.11
C VAL A 215 16.35 -2.42 2.98
N THR A 216 17.57 -2.92 3.06
CA THR A 216 18.61 -2.66 2.07
C THR A 216 18.70 -3.77 1.03
N ARG A 217 19.16 -3.43 -0.16
CA ARG A 217 19.45 -4.36 -1.23
C ARG A 217 20.93 -4.25 -1.55
N ASP A 218 21.68 -5.32 -1.34
CA ASP A 218 23.05 -5.41 -1.82
C ASP A 218 23.04 -5.45 -3.35
N ASN A 219 24.00 -4.77 -3.97
CA ASN A 219 24.19 -4.78 -5.42
C ASN A 219 24.96 -6.03 -5.85
#